data_b0e1c31e07094df54a4fb1c166cf12cb
#
_entry.id   b0e1c31e07094df54a4fb1c166cf12cb
#
_cell.length_a   1.000
_cell.length_b   1.000
_cell.length_c   1.000
_cell.angle_alpha   90.00
_cell.angle_beta   90.00
_cell.angle_gamma   90.00
#
_symmetry.space_group_name_H-M   'P 1'
#
loop_
_entity.id
_entity.type
_entity.pdbx_description
1 polymer ?
#
loop_
_entity_poly.entity_id
_entity_poly.type
_entity_poly.pdbx_seq_one_letter_code
_entity_poly.pdbx_strand_id
1 'polypeptide(L)'
;MFLRDLIKKGVATISAAYPEREAREMVFAYLDRALGTQRHTHIIEPDYEVCEKDAEKSIIDFGRMAAFEPLQYIMGQADFYGRTFKVNPSVLIPRPETELLCRETLQRIASSFGNRKNSDLKIVDLCTGSGCIAWTMALECPGAEVLAVDISD
;
A
#
# COMPACT_ATOMS: atom_id res chain seq x y z
N MET A 1 -18.96 1.88 18.91
CA MET A 1 -17.79 2.42 19.68
C MET A 1 -17.44 3.77 19.12
N PHE A 2 -17.13 4.79 19.93
CA PHE A 2 -16.67 6.07 19.38
C PHE A 2 -15.28 5.96 18.78
N LEU A 3 -15.05 6.66 17.66
CA LEU A 3 -13.76 6.67 16.95
C LEU A 3 -12.60 7.07 17.88
N ARG A 4 -12.81 8.09 18.74
CA ARG A 4 -11.81 8.52 19.73
C ARG A 4 -11.38 7.41 20.69
N ASP A 5 -12.29 6.51 21.07
CA ASP A 5 -12.00 5.41 21.99
C ASP A 5 -11.29 4.26 21.25
N LEU A 6 -11.67 4.02 19.99
CA LEU A 6 -10.97 3.07 19.11
C LEU A 6 -9.53 3.50 18.88
N ILE A 7 -9.29 4.80 18.62
CA ILE A 7 -7.93 5.37 18.48
C ILE A 7 -7.10 5.14 19.75
N LYS A 8 -7.65 5.48 20.92
CA LYS A 8 -6.95 5.28 22.21
C LYS A 8 -6.58 3.81 22.42
N LYS A 9 -7.50 2.89 22.13
CA LYS A 9 -7.29 1.45 22.26
C LYS A 9 -6.21 0.97 21.29
N GLY A 10 -6.25 1.41 20.04
CA GLY A 10 -5.24 1.07 19.04
C GLY A 10 -3.84 1.56 19.43
N VAL A 11 -3.72 2.82 19.84
CA VAL A 11 -2.43 3.38 20.31
C VAL A 11 -1.91 2.59 21.49
N ALA A 12 -2.74 2.32 22.49
CA ALA A 12 -2.32 1.53 23.67
C ALA A 12 -1.85 0.12 23.30
N THR A 13 -2.54 -0.55 22.36
CA THR A 13 -2.17 -1.89 21.88
C THR A 13 -0.83 -1.88 21.16
N ILE A 14 -0.64 -0.96 20.21
CA ILE A 14 0.56 -0.91 19.36
C ILE A 14 1.77 -0.37 20.16
N SER A 15 1.56 0.50 21.14
CA SER A 15 2.63 1.03 22.01
C SER A 15 3.32 -0.02 22.88
N ALA A 16 2.78 -1.24 22.93
CA ALA A 16 3.48 -2.37 23.55
C ALA A 16 4.75 -2.79 22.76
N ALA A 17 4.79 -2.50 21.43
CA ALA A 17 5.88 -2.90 20.55
C ALA A 17 6.59 -1.70 19.88
N TYR A 18 5.95 -0.52 19.82
CA TYR A 18 6.45 0.66 19.12
C TYR A 18 6.40 1.90 20.03
N PRO A 19 7.24 2.93 19.78
CA PRO A 19 7.11 4.22 20.44
C PRO A 19 5.71 4.81 20.23
N GLU A 20 5.14 5.47 21.24
CA GLU A 20 3.75 5.98 21.21
C GLU A 20 3.47 6.87 19.97
N ARG A 21 4.43 7.71 19.58
CA ARG A 21 4.31 8.57 18.40
C ARG A 21 4.13 7.74 17.14
N GLU A 22 4.91 6.69 16.98
CA GLU A 22 4.84 5.77 15.82
C GLU A 22 3.54 4.97 15.86
N ALA A 23 3.17 4.41 17.01
CA ALA A 23 1.91 3.72 17.20
C ALA A 23 0.71 4.57 16.80
N ARG A 24 0.72 5.85 17.14
CA ARG A 24 -0.32 6.81 16.76
C ARG A 24 -0.41 7.00 15.23
N GLU A 25 0.73 7.17 14.56
CA GLU A 25 0.78 7.27 13.09
C GLU A 25 0.24 6.01 12.42
N MET A 26 0.61 4.84 12.93
CA MET A 26 0.14 3.55 12.43
C MET A 26 -1.38 3.39 12.58
N VAL A 27 -1.93 3.78 13.73
CA VAL A 27 -3.39 3.77 13.97
C VAL A 27 -4.11 4.68 12.97
N PHE A 28 -3.64 5.90 12.76
CA PHE A 28 -4.27 6.81 11.81
C PHE A 28 -4.16 6.30 10.37
N ALA A 29 -3.01 5.78 9.97
CA ALA A 29 -2.84 5.20 8.64
C ALA A 29 -3.75 3.99 8.40
N TYR A 30 -3.97 3.16 9.43
CA TYR A 30 -4.92 2.05 9.36
C TYR A 30 -6.35 2.55 9.23
N LEU A 31 -6.79 3.46 10.11
CA LEU A 31 -8.18 3.94 10.16
C LEU A 31 -8.57 4.74 8.92
N ASP A 32 -7.64 5.51 8.35
CA ASP A 32 -7.84 6.19 7.07
C ASP A 32 -8.18 5.17 5.96
N ARG A 33 -7.42 4.10 5.85
CA ARG A 33 -7.64 3.05 4.83
C ARG A 33 -8.85 2.16 5.12
N ALA A 34 -9.07 1.80 6.38
CA ALA A 34 -10.12 0.85 6.77
C ALA A 34 -11.50 1.50 6.86
N LEU A 35 -11.57 2.74 7.32
CA LEU A 35 -12.82 3.45 7.61
C LEU A 35 -12.99 4.74 6.80
N GLY A 36 -11.99 5.16 6.02
CA GLY A 36 -12.00 6.44 5.30
C GLY A 36 -11.95 7.66 6.22
N THR A 37 -11.49 7.50 7.47
CA THR A 37 -11.45 8.59 8.44
C THR A 37 -10.15 9.39 8.30
N GLN A 38 -10.27 10.71 8.36
CA GLN A 38 -9.10 11.59 8.37
C GLN A 38 -8.52 11.72 9.78
N ARG A 39 -7.25 12.15 9.87
CA ARG A 39 -6.52 12.31 11.12
C ARG A 39 -7.23 13.17 12.17
N HIS A 40 -8.02 14.13 11.75
CA HIS A 40 -8.73 15.08 12.61
C HIS A 40 -10.23 14.76 12.76
N THR A 41 -10.75 13.70 12.13
CA THR A 41 -12.17 13.32 12.19
C THR A 41 -12.65 13.21 13.65
N HIS A 42 -11.90 12.57 14.53
CA HIS A 42 -12.25 12.40 15.94
C HIS A 42 -12.27 13.71 16.76
N ILE A 43 -11.74 14.82 16.21
CA ILE A 43 -11.76 16.15 16.83
C ILE A 43 -12.95 16.96 16.30
N ILE A 44 -13.20 16.89 14.98
CA ILE A 44 -14.29 17.63 14.32
C ILE A 44 -15.62 16.97 14.59
N GLU A 45 -15.65 15.64 14.65
CA GLU A 45 -16.83 14.81 14.88
C GLU A 45 -16.59 13.95 16.13
N PRO A 46 -16.66 14.53 17.34
CA PRO A 46 -16.33 13.81 18.59
C PRO A 46 -17.26 12.62 18.86
N ASP A 47 -18.45 12.64 18.30
CA ASP A 47 -19.47 11.59 18.45
C ASP A 47 -19.53 10.63 17.25
N TYR A 48 -18.48 10.65 16.37
CA TYR A 48 -18.39 9.69 15.27
C TYR A 48 -18.38 8.27 15.79
N GLU A 49 -19.40 7.50 15.43
CA GLU A 49 -19.53 6.10 15.82
C GLU A 49 -19.04 5.15 14.74
N VAL A 50 -18.13 4.26 15.13
CA VAL A 50 -17.67 3.12 14.31
C VAL A 50 -18.61 1.95 14.59
N CYS A 51 -19.11 1.29 13.55
CA CYS A 51 -19.96 0.12 13.71
C CYS A 51 -19.22 -1.00 14.45
N GLU A 52 -19.95 -1.89 15.10
CA GLU A 52 -19.37 -2.96 15.94
C GLU A 52 -18.42 -3.86 15.16
N LYS A 53 -18.83 -4.30 13.98
CA LYS A 53 -18.03 -5.14 13.09
C LYS A 53 -16.68 -4.52 12.72
N ASP A 54 -16.67 -3.24 12.37
CA ASP A 54 -15.45 -2.53 11.98
C ASP A 54 -14.55 -2.24 13.17
N ALA A 55 -15.15 -1.96 14.34
CA ALA A 55 -14.43 -1.79 15.59
C ALA A 55 -13.74 -3.10 16.03
N GLU A 56 -14.44 -4.23 15.99
CA GLU A 56 -13.89 -5.55 16.32
C GLU A 56 -12.73 -5.92 15.36
N LYS A 57 -12.95 -5.75 14.05
CA LYS A 57 -11.91 -5.97 13.05
C LYS A 57 -10.68 -5.10 13.32
N SER A 58 -10.88 -3.81 13.59
CA SER A 58 -9.78 -2.89 13.87
C SER A 58 -8.98 -3.32 15.10
N ILE A 59 -9.63 -3.79 16.16
CA ILE A 59 -8.96 -4.27 17.38
C ILE A 59 -8.09 -5.50 17.09
N ILE A 60 -8.59 -6.44 16.28
CA ILE A 60 -7.82 -7.61 15.85
C ILE A 60 -6.58 -7.16 15.04
N ASP A 61 -6.78 -6.26 14.08
CA ASP A 61 -5.72 -5.76 13.21
C ASP A 61 -4.66 -4.95 13.99
N PHE A 62 -5.03 -4.20 15.03
CA PHE A 62 -4.08 -3.55 15.94
C PHE A 62 -3.20 -4.58 16.68
N GLY A 63 -3.78 -5.71 17.06
CA GLY A 63 -3.02 -6.82 17.64
C GLY A 63 -1.99 -7.40 16.67
N ARG A 64 -2.36 -7.56 15.39
CA ARG A 64 -1.46 -8.00 14.31
C ARG A 64 -0.33 -7.01 14.09
N MET A 65 -0.63 -5.71 14.08
CA MET A 65 0.37 -4.65 13.96
C MET A 65 1.34 -4.66 15.15
N ALA A 66 0.84 -4.85 16.37
CA ALA A 66 1.67 -5.00 17.57
C ALA A 66 2.54 -6.27 17.54
N ALA A 67 2.16 -7.28 16.75
CA ALA A 67 2.96 -8.47 16.47
C ALA A 67 3.88 -8.30 15.24
N PHE A 68 4.18 -7.06 14.83
CA PHE A 68 5.07 -6.67 13.73
C PHE A 68 4.58 -7.09 12.33
N GLU A 69 3.29 -7.41 12.16
CA GLU A 69 2.76 -7.65 10.82
C GLU A 69 2.62 -6.31 10.08
N PRO A 70 3.18 -6.20 8.85
CA PRO A 70 3.10 -4.96 8.08
C PRO A 70 1.66 -4.55 7.76
N LEU A 71 1.37 -3.26 7.89
CA LEU A 71 0.04 -2.69 7.58
C LEU A 71 -0.44 -3.10 6.18
N GLN A 72 0.45 -3.14 5.19
CA GLN A 72 0.12 -3.49 3.82
C GLN A 72 -0.40 -4.94 3.69
N TYR A 73 0.16 -5.88 4.46
CA TYR A 73 -0.34 -7.26 4.46
C TYR A 73 -1.67 -7.37 5.21
N ILE A 74 -1.83 -6.64 6.30
CA ILE A 74 -3.11 -6.57 7.03
C ILE A 74 -4.22 -6.04 6.13
N MET A 75 -3.94 -4.99 5.36
CA MET A 75 -4.89 -4.37 4.43
C MET A 75 -5.00 -5.13 3.09
N GLY A 76 -4.07 -6.04 2.79
CA GLY A 76 -4.02 -6.77 1.52
C GLY A 76 -3.66 -5.88 0.32
N GLN A 77 -3.12 -4.68 0.57
CA GLN A 77 -2.82 -3.71 -0.49
C GLN A 77 -1.65 -2.79 -0.14
N ALA A 78 -0.94 -2.34 -1.18
CA ALA A 78 0.15 -1.37 -1.09
C ALA A 78 0.07 -0.37 -2.24
N ASP A 79 0.42 0.89 -1.96
CA ASP A 79 0.49 1.91 -2.99
C ASP A 79 1.85 1.87 -3.67
N PHE A 80 1.85 2.05 -5.00
CA PHE A 80 3.05 2.12 -5.82
C PHE A 80 2.77 2.92 -7.09
N TYR A 81 3.59 3.90 -7.36
CA TYR A 81 3.51 4.75 -8.56
C TYR A 81 2.12 5.37 -8.78
N GLY A 82 1.51 5.86 -7.69
CA GLY A 82 0.17 6.47 -7.69
C GLY A 82 -0.99 5.48 -7.89
N ARG A 83 -0.75 4.18 -7.75
CA ARG A 83 -1.74 3.10 -7.91
C ARG A 83 -1.71 2.17 -6.71
N THR A 84 -2.81 1.46 -6.48
CA THR A 84 -2.92 0.48 -5.40
C THR A 84 -2.82 -0.95 -5.96
N PHE A 85 -1.91 -1.74 -5.42
CA PHE A 85 -1.66 -3.13 -5.79
C PHE A 85 -2.08 -4.07 -4.66
N LYS A 86 -2.60 -5.24 -5.02
CA LYS A 86 -2.86 -6.31 -4.05
C LYS A 86 -1.52 -6.92 -3.60
N VAL A 87 -1.38 -7.11 -2.30
CA VAL A 87 -0.21 -7.75 -1.70
C VAL A 87 -0.64 -8.72 -0.61
N ASN A 88 0.17 -9.74 -0.41
CA ASN A 88 0.04 -10.73 0.67
C ASN A 88 1.45 -11.16 1.11
N PRO A 89 1.59 -11.97 2.16
CA PRO A 89 2.90 -12.42 2.64
C PRO A 89 3.76 -13.19 1.63
N SER A 90 3.20 -13.63 0.49
CA SER A 90 3.95 -14.35 -0.56
C SER A 90 4.69 -13.39 -1.52
N VAL A 91 4.40 -12.09 -1.49
CA VAL A 91 5.04 -11.10 -2.36
C VAL A 91 5.69 -10.00 -1.54
N LEU A 92 6.80 -9.45 -2.04
CA LEU A 92 7.44 -8.29 -1.41
C LEU A 92 6.52 -7.07 -1.52
N ILE A 93 6.36 -6.34 -0.41
CA ILE A 93 5.69 -5.03 -0.42
C ILE A 93 6.49 -4.08 -1.31
N PRO A 94 5.87 -3.47 -2.34
CA PRO A 94 6.54 -2.50 -3.20
C PRO A 94 7.25 -1.40 -2.41
N ARG A 95 8.46 -1.05 -2.81
CA ARG A 95 9.30 -0.07 -2.13
C ARG A 95 9.36 1.24 -2.91
N PRO A 96 9.44 2.41 -2.25
CA PRO A 96 9.54 3.71 -2.92
C PRO A 96 10.74 3.82 -3.87
N GLU A 97 11.86 3.17 -3.54
CA GLU A 97 13.05 3.14 -4.39
C GLU A 97 12.80 2.47 -5.74
N THR A 98 11.86 1.51 -5.78
CA THR A 98 11.45 0.83 -7.02
C THR A 98 10.66 1.76 -7.94
N GLU A 99 9.98 2.77 -7.42
CA GLU A 99 9.33 3.82 -8.23
C GLU A 99 10.37 4.65 -8.99
N LEU A 100 11.54 4.89 -8.38
CA LEU A 100 12.64 5.57 -9.05
C LEU A 100 13.16 4.74 -10.22
N LEU A 101 13.30 3.42 -10.05
CA LEU A 101 13.67 2.52 -11.15
C LEU A 101 12.67 2.61 -12.32
N CYS A 102 11.36 2.61 -12.03
CA CYS A 102 10.34 2.78 -13.05
C CYS A 102 10.49 4.11 -13.79
N ARG A 103 10.68 5.20 -13.06
CA ARG A 103 10.85 6.54 -13.63
C ARG A 103 12.08 6.63 -14.55
N GLU A 104 13.21 6.14 -14.09
CA GLU A 104 14.46 6.12 -14.89
C GLU A 104 14.32 5.26 -16.15
N THR A 105 13.65 4.12 -16.03
CA THR A 105 13.38 3.23 -17.16
C THR A 105 12.50 3.95 -18.21
N LEU A 106 11.43 4.60 -17.79
CA LEU A 106 10.55 5.36 -18.68
C LEU A 106 11.27 6.51 -19.38
N GLN A 107 12.13 7.24 -18.67
CA GLN A 107 12.95 8.31 -19.27
C GLN A 107 13.90 7.76 -20.33
N ARG A 108 14.54 6.61 -20.07
CA ARG A 108 15.43 5.96 -21.04
C ARG A 108 14.66 5.45 -22.26
N ILE A 109 13.48 4.86 -22.06
CA ILE A 109 12.59 4.47 -23.14
C ILE A 109 12.25 5.68 -24.02
N ALA A 110 11.81 6.78 -23.41
CA ALA A 110 11.45 8.00 -24.13
C ALA A 110 12.64 8.57 -24.92
N SER A 111 13.84 8.57 -24.36
CA SER A 111 15.05 9.07 -25.03
C SER A 111 15.56 8.14 -26.14
N SER A 112 15.46 6.81 -25.96
CA SER A 112 16.03 5.82 -26.88
C SER A 112 15.09 5.47 -28.03
N PHE A 113 13.79 5.45 -27.77
CA PHE A 113 12.79 5.09 -28.78
C PHE A 113 12.24 6.30 -29.54
N GLY A 114 12.31 7.51 -28.95
CA GLY A 114 11.95 8.77 -29.61
C GLY A 114 10.60 8.69 -30.35
N ASN A 115 10.64 8.81 -31.69
CA ASN A 115 9.48 8.74 -32.56
C ASN A 115 9.05 7.31 -32.96
N ARG A 116 9.67 6.25 -32.41
CA ARG A 116 9.24 4.87 -32.68
C ARG A 116 7.91 4.60 -31.99
N LYS A 117 7.11 3.71 -32.59
CA LYS A 117 5.85 3.28 -31.96
C LYS A 117 6.15 2.39 -30.77
N ASN A 118 5.45 2.59 -29.67
CA ASN A 118 5.56 1.71 -28.48
C ASN A 118 5.25 0.24 -28.80
N SER A 119 4.53 -0.05 -29.92
CA SER A 119 4.26 -1.41 -30.39
C SER A 119 5.53 -2.24 -30.68
N ASP A 120 6.67 -1.60 -30.84
CA ASP A 120 7.95 -2.28 -31.06
C ASP A 120 8.70 -2.54 -29.76
N LEU A 121 8.18 -2.04 -28.62
CA LEU A 121 8.79 -2.19 -27.31
C LEU A 121 8.31 -3.47 -26.65
N LYS A 122 9.26 -4.31 -26.23
CA LYS A 122 9.00 -5.51 -25.43
C LYS A 122 9.70 -5.36 -24.09
N ILE A 123 8.95 -5.54 -23.01
CA ILE A 123 9.42 -5.43 -21.63
C ILE A 123 9.17 -6.77 -20.94
N VAL A 124 10.18 -7.25 -20.22
CA VAL A 124 10.07 -8.46 -19.39
C VAL A 124 10.40 -8.10 -17.95
N ASP A 125 9.49 -8.38 -17.06
CA ASP A 125 9.64 -8.24 -15.60
C ASP A 125 9.81 -9.63 -14.99
N LEU A 126 11.03 -9.95 -14.58
CA LEU A 126 11.36 -11.23 -13.96
C LEU A 126 11.28 -11.12 -12.44
N CYS A 127 10.66 -12.09 -11.80
CA CYS A 127 10.35 -12.08 -10.36
C CYS A 127 9.42 -10.91 -10.03
N THR A 128 8.33 -10.80 -10.77
CA THR A 128 7.42 -9.64 -10.76
C THR A 128 6.72 -9.42 -9.41
N GLY A 129 6.60 -10.44 -8.56
CA GLY A 129 5.93 -10.38 -7.26
C GLY A 129 4.49 -9.88 -7.38
N SER A 130 4.20 -8.69 -6.83
CA SER A 130 2.88 -8.06 -6.94
C SER A 130 2.53 -7.56 -8.34
N GLY A 131 3.45 -7.64 -9.30
CA GLY A 131 3.28 -7.11 -10.64
C GLY A 131 3.43 -5.58 -10.74
N CYS A 132 3.85 -4.90 -9.69
CA CYS A 132 3.83 -3.43 -9.62
C CYS A 132 4.71 -2.77 -10.69
N ILE A 133 5.87 -3.35 -11.05
CA ILE A 133 6.74 -2.84 -12.12
C ILE A 133 6.07 -3.11 -13.48
N ALA A 134 5.70 -4.37 -13.76
CA ALA A 134 5.10 -4.76 -15.03
C ALA A 134 3.85 -3.93 -15.36
N TRP A 135 2.92 -3.80 -14.42
CA TRP A 135 1.71 -2.99 -14.58
C TRP A 135 2.03 -1.51 -14.79
N THR A 136 3.00 -0.97 -14.05
CA THR A 136 3.43 0.42 -14.24
C THR A 136 3.96 0.62 -15.66
N MET A 137 4.85 -0.28 -16.13
CA MET A 137 5.38 -0.19 -17.49
C MET A 137 4.29 -0.31 -18.56
N ALA A 138 3.34 -1.23 -18.40
CA ALA A 138 2.25 -1.41 -19.34
C ALA A 138 1.34 -0.18 -19.45
N LEU A 139 1.08 0.49 -18.33
CA LEU A 139 0.21 1.67 -18.28
C LEU A 139 0.91 2.94 -18.76
N GLU A 140 2.21 3.09 -18.47
CA GLU A 140 3.00 4.27 -18.87
C GLU A 140 3.55 4.15 -20.31
N CYS A 141 3.59 2.93 -20.89
CA CYS A 141 4.01 2.69 -22.28
C CYS A 141 2.87 2.05 -23.09
N PRO A 142 1.77 2.77 -23.38
CA PRO A 142 0.64 2.20 -24.11
C PRO A 142 1.08 1.62 -25.46
N GLY A 143 0.70 0.36 -25.73
CA GLY A 143 1.05 -0.37 -26.93
C GLY A 143 2.33 -1.22 -26.82
N ALA A 144 3.12 -1.11 -25.74
CA ALA A 144 4.22 -2.02 -25.47
C ALA A 144 3.71 -3.43 -25.10
N GLU A 145 4.43 -4.46 -25.51
CA GLU A 145 4.23 -5.83 -25.04
C GLU A 145 4.96 -6.02 -23.73
N VAL A 146 4.23 -6.28 -22.64
CA VAL A 146 4.80 -6.48 -21.30
C VAL A 146 4.55 -7.90 -20.83
N LEU A 147 5.61 -8.63 -20.52
CA LEU A 147 5.56 -9.97 -19.94
C LEU A 147 6.03 -9.90 -18.47
N ALA A 148 5.19 -10.38 -17.56
CA ALA A 148 5.52 -10.54 -16.14
C ALA A 148 5.67 -12.03 -15.82
N VAL A 149 6.73 -12.39 -15.12
CA VAL A 149 7.04 -13.78 -14.75
C VAL A 149 7.42 -13.86 -13.28
N ASP A 150 6.82 -14.80 -12.55
CA ASP A 150 7.20 -15.13 -11.19
C ASP A 150 7.27 -16.66 -11.02
N ILE A 151 7.95 -17.13 -9.98
CA ILE A 151 8.03 -18.54 -9.63
C ILE A 151 6.84 -18.96 -8.76
N SER A 152 6.22 -18.03 -8.07
CA SER A 152 5.03 -18.24 -7.23
C SER A 152 3.76 -18.08 -8.04
N ASP A 153 2.78 -18.96 -7.77
CA ASP A 153 1.43 -18.90 -8.34
C ASP A 153 0.57 -17.83 -7.64
#